data_52a2d6a33e30adaf254a5be8bb1fd63e
#
_entry.id   52a2d6a33e30adaf254a5be8bb1fd63e
#
_cell.length_a   1.000
_cell.length_b   1.000
_cell.length_c   1.000
_cell.angle_alpha   90.00
_cell.angle_beta   90.00
_cell.angle_gamma   90.00
#
_symmetry.space_group_name_H-M   'P 1'
#
loop_
_entity.id
_entity.type
_entity.pdbx_description
1 polymer ?
#
loop_
_entity_poly.entity_id
_entity_poly.type
_entity_poly.pdbx_seq_one_letter_code
_entity_poly.pdbx_strand_id
1 'polypeptide(L)'
;YYQKRIMGRNGYILNIEELASIFHLPHTNVETPNVVWASSKTAEPPSKLPVITGNQSVDEEISAFGLTNFRGINHQFGLLRKDRSRHIYIIGQTGAGKSGMLELLALSDIFHNHGYAIIDPHGDFAVDNLRFIPGSRINDVVYFNPADTAFPLGFNPLEVTDPNQKNSISSEVIGVLK
;
A
#
# COMPACT_ATOMS: atom_id res chain seq x y z
N TYR A 1 -26.31 -39.51 -27.52
CA TYR A 1 -27.07 -38.38 -28.09
C TYR A 1 -26.21 -37.08 -28.03
N TYR A 2 -25.61 -36.76 -26.88
CA TYR A 2 -24.82 -35.56 -26.72
C TYR A 2 -23.60 -35.46 -27.68
N GLN A 3 -22.91 -36.57 -27.90
CA GLN A 3 -21.77 -36.61 -28.80
C GLN A 3 -22.14 -36.40 -30.29
N LYS A 4 -23.36 -36.79 -30.68
CA LYS A 4 -23.86 -36.64 -32.05
C LYS A 4 -24.68 -35.37 -32.27
N ARG A 5 -24.91 -34.56 -31.21
CA ARG A 5 -25.80 -33.38 -31.24
C ARG A 5 -27.17 -33.62 -31.88
N ILE A 6 -27.74 -34.80 -31.67
CA ILE A 6 -29.05 -35.18 -32.19
C ILE A 6 -30.10 -35.01 -31.07
N MET A 7 -31.15 -34.25 -31.33
CA MET A 7 -32.27 -34.14 -30.39
C MET A 7 -33.02 -35.46 -30.29
N GLY A 8 -33.18 -35.95 -29.08
CA GLY A 8 -34.06 -37.11 -28.82
C GLY A 8 -35.53 -36.73 -28.98
N ARG A 9 -36.36 -37.74 -29.16
CA ARG A 9 -37.83 -37.56 -29.30
C ARG A 9 -38.50 -37.00 -28.04
N ASN A 10 -37.89 -37.16 -26.86
CA ASN A 10 -38.38 -36.66 -25.59
C ASN A 10 -37.44 -35.53 -25.15
N GLY A 11 -37.77 -34.31 -25.49
CA GLY A 11 -37.07 -33.11 -25.04
C GLY A 11 -37.87 -32.42 -23.93
N TYR A 12 -37.19 -31.86 -22.97
CA TYR A 12 -37.77 -30.97 -21.98
C TYR A 12 -37.44 -29.53 -22.37
N ILE A 13 -38.42 -28.65 -22.24
CA ILE A 13 -38.21 -27.21 -22.43
C ILE A 13 -37.85 -26.67 -21.06
N LEU A 14 -36.64 -26.11 -20.95
CA LEU A 14 -36.17 -25.47 -19.75
C LEU A 14 -36.11 -23.95 -19.99
N ASN A 15 -36.50 -23.17 -19.00
CA ASN A 15 -36.30 -21.75 -19.02
C ASN A 15 -34.82 -21.41 -18.71
N ILE A 16 -34.40 -20.13 -18.84
CA ILE A 16 -33.03 -19.71 -18.64
C ILE A 16 -32.55 -19.97 -17.20
N GLU A 17 -33.42 -19.79 -16.21
CA GLU A 17 -33.08 -19.99 -14.79
C GLU A 17 -32.91 -21.48 -14.45
N GLU A 18 -33.74 -22.33 -14.99
CA GLU A 18 -33.64 -23.79 -14.86
C GLU A 18 -32.38 -24.31 -15.54
N LEU A 19 -32.07 -23.79 -16.73
CA LEU A 19 -30.83 -24.15 -17.44
C LEU A 19 -29.60 -23.69 -16.68
N ALA A 20 -29.60 -22.48 -16.09
CA ALA A 20 -28.53 -21.97 -15.25
C ALA A 20 -28.34 -22.81 -13.98
N SER A 21 -29.41 -23.38 -13.42
CA SER A 21 -29.31 -24.27 -12.25
C SER A 21 -28.65 -25.61 -12.57
N ILE A 22 -28.83 -26.11 -13.80
CA ILE A 22 -28.24 -27.37 -14.25
C ILE A 22 -26.82 -27.17 -14.81
N PHE A 23 -26.61 -26.07 -15.49
CA PHE A 23 -25.33 -25.74 -16.13
C PHE A 23 -24.83 -24.40 -15.65
N HIS A 24 -23.94 -24.44 -14.67
CA HIS A 24 -23.18 -23.26 -14.20
C HIS A 24 -21.70 -23.55 -14.23
N LEU A 25 -20.89 -22.51 -14.46
CA LEU A 25 -19.46 -22.63 -14.36
C LEU A 25 -19.07 -22.79 -12.88
N PRO A 26 -18.11 -23.66 -12.56
CA PRO A 26 -17.64 -23.82 -11.20
C PRO A 26 -17.09 -22.51 -10.67
N HIS A 27 -17.43 -22.19 -9.44
CA HIS A 27 -16.96 -21.00 -8.73
C HIS A 27 -16.02 -21.42 -7.61
N THR A 28 -15.18 -20.51 -7.12
CA THR A 28 -14.18 -20.76 -6.06
C THR A 28 -14.76 -21.39 -4.78
N ASN A 29 -16.06 -21.22 -4.55
CA ASN A 29 -16.76 -21.79 -3.38
C ASN A 29 -17.32 -23.20 -3.63
N VAL A 30 -17.18 -23.75 -4.85
CA VAL A 30 -17.69 -25.07 -5.23
C VAL A 30 -16.51 -25.84 -5.83
N GLU A 31 -15.86 -26.64 -4.99
CA GLU A 31 -14.81 -27.56 -5.45
C GLU A 31 -15.46 -28.71 -6.23
N THR A 32 -15.17 -28.78 -7.50
CA THR A 32 -15.63 -29.86 -8.38
C THR A 32 -14.47 -30.81 -8.66
N PRO A 33 -14.61 -32.11 -8.43
CA PRO A 33 -13.60 -33.09 -8.83
C PRO A 33 -13.33 -32.98 -10.33
N ASN A 34 -12.08 -33.07 -10.73
CA ASN A 34 -11.61 -32.98 -12.14
C ASN A 34 -11.67 -31.59 -12.80
N VAL A 35 -11.92 -30.51 -12.06
CA VAL A 35 -11.72 -29.15 -12.55
C VAL A 35 -10.35 -28.66 -12.10
N VAL A 36 -9.45 -28.41 -13.04
CA VAL A 36 -8.17 -27.78 -12.76
C VAL A 36 -8.38 -26.27 -12.70
N TRP A 37 -8.27 -25.72 -11.51
CA TRP A 37 -8.28 -24.28 -11.31
C TRP A 37 -6.97 -23.69 -11.80
N ALA A 38 -7.01 -23.07 -12.98
CA ALA A 38 -5.85 -22.35 -13.48
C ALA A 38 -5.71 -21.02 -12.72
N SER A 39 -4.65 -20.87 -11.96
CA SER A 39 -4.25 -19.56 -11.42
C SER A 39 -3.89 -18.63 -12.57
N SER A 40 -4.00 -17.32 -12.35
CA SER A 40 -3.54 -16.31 -13.31
C SER A 40 -2.08 -16.58 -13.69
N LYS A 41 -1.73 -16.34 -14.96
CA LYS A 41 -0.35 -16.48 -15.42
C LYS A 41 0.55 -15.61 -14.58
N THR A 42 1.51 -16.22 -13.90
CA THR A 42 2.60 -15.51 -13.22
C THR A 42 3.73 -15.29 -14.21
N ALA A 43 4.27 -14.10 -14.24
CA ALA A 43 5.42 -13.75 -15.04
C ALA A 43 6.67 -13.63 -14.17
N GLU A 44 7.82 -13.81 -14.76
CA GLU A 44 9.10 -13.58 -14.09
C GLU A 44 9.21 -12.11 -13.68
N PRO A 45 9.66 -11.82 -12.45
CA PRO A 45 9.88 -10.45 -12.01
C PRO A 45 10.89 -9.74 -12.92
N PRO A 46 10.77 -8.42 -13.12
CA PRO A 46 11.75 -7.65 -13.89
C PRO A 46 13.16 -7.84 -13.31
N SER A 47 14.16 -8.00 -14.16
CA SER A 47 15.56 -8.22 -13.76
C SER A 47 16.16 -7.08 -12.94
N LYS A 48 15.57 -5.88 -13.02
CA LYS A 48 15.99 -4.69 -12.25
C LYS A 48 15.14 -4.44 -11.00
N LEU A 49 14.28 -5.38 -10.62
CA LEU A 49 13.46 -5.24 -9.41
C LEU A 49 14.39 -5.20 -8.18
N PRO A 50 14.33 -4.15 -7.34
CA PRO A 50 15.09 -4.12 -6.10
C PRO A 50 14.58 -5.21 -5.14
N VAL A 51 15.42 -6.18 -4.84
CA VAL A 51 15.09 -7.29 -3.93
C VAL A 51 16.05 -7.30 -2.75
N ILE A 52 15.56 -7.73 -1.59
CA ILE A 52 16.36 -7.94 -0.40
C ILE A 52 17.23 -9.18 -0.63
N THR A 53 18.54 -9.02 -0.50
CA THR A 53 19.54 -10.06 -0.82
C THR A 53 20.27 -10.62 0.39
N GLY A 54 20.11 -10.00 1.57
CA GLY A 54 20.89 -10.27 2.77
C GLY A 54 22.20 -9.46 2.85
N ASN A 55 22.47 -8.62 1.86
CA ASN A 55 23.59 -7.69 1.91
C ASN A 55 23.14 -6.37 2.55
N GLN A 56 23.52 -6.15 3.80
CA GLN A 56 23.03 -5.03 4.62
C GLN A 56 23.16 -3.68 3.92
N SER A 57 24.29 -3.37 3.28
CA SER A 57 24.53 -2.08 2.64
C SER A 57 23.62 -1.80 1.43
N VAL A 58 23.13 -2.85 0.77
CA VAL A 58 22.21 -2.74 -0.36
C VAL A 58 20.77 -2.73 0.14
N ASP A 59 20.49 -3.57 1.12
CA ASP A 59 19.14 -3.78 1.64
C ASP A 59 18.64 -2.56 2.43
N GLU A 60 19.53 -1.80 3.09
CA GLU A 60 19.21 -0.53 3.76
C GLU A 60 18.70 0.56 2.81
N GLU A 61 19.05 0.47 1.53
CA GLU A 61 18.56 1.39 0.50
C GLU A 61 17.21 0.97 -0.10
N ILE A 62 16.65 -0.19 0.32
CA ILE A 62 15.40 -0.72 -0.23
C ILE A 62 14.28 -0.61 0.81
N SER A 63 13.25 0.15 0.49
CA SER A 63 12.00 0.15 1.25
C SER A 63 11.12 -1.00 0.77
N ALA A 64 11.21 -2.14 1.47
CA ALA A 64 10.49 -3.35 1.11
C ALA A 64 8.99 -3.26 1.46
N PHE A 65 8.12 -3.67 0.54
CA PHE A 65 6.66 -3.68 0.76
C PHE A 65 5.94 -4.85 0.07
N GLY A 66 6.66 -5.75 -0.58
CA GLY A 66 6.03 -6.86 -1.28
C GLY A 66 6.90 -8.11 -1.33
N LEU A 67 6.26 -9.21 -1.73
CA LEU A 67 6.89 -10.50 -1.98
C LEU A 67 6.63 -10.93 -3.42
N THR A 68 7.64 -11.43 -4.10
CA THR A 68 7.45 -12.09 -5.41
C THR A 68 6.76 -13.43 -5.18
N ASN A 69 6.05 -13.92 -6.20
CA ASN A 69 5.36 -15.21 -6.15
C ASN A 69 5.61 -16.06 -7.41
N PHE A 70 6.79 -15.93 -8.00
CA PHE A 70 7.14 -16.63 -9.22
C PHE A 70 7.80 -17.97 -8.92
N ARG A 71 7.23 -19.06 -9.45
CA ARG A 71 7.73 -20.44 -9.33
C ARG A 71 7.98 -20.91 -7.87
N GLY A 72 7.20 -20.40 -6.94
CA GLY A 72 7.35 -20.76 -5.51
C GLY A 72 8.55 -20.13 -4.81
N ILE A 73 9.26 -19.21 -5.47
CA ILE A 73 10.36 -18.47 -4.89
C ILE A 73 9.83 -17.09 -4.47
N ASN A 74 9.92 -16.80 -3.18
CA ASN A 74 9.46 -15.55 -2.60
C ASN A 74 10.67 -14.69 -2.23
N HIS A 75 10.89 -13.60 -2.97
CA HIS A 75 11.86 -12.58 -2.60
C HIS A 75 11.11 -11.34 -2.11
N GLN A 76 11.57 -10.76 -1.01
CA GLN A 76 11.12 -9.44 -0.61
C GLN A 76 11.63 -8.42 -1.61
N PHE A 77 10.73 -7.57 -2.11
CA PHE A 77 11.07 -6.48 -3.02
C PHE A 77 10.48 -5.17 -2.58
N GLY A 78 11.05 -4.09 -3.08
CA GLY A 78 10.60 -2.75 -2.72
C GLY A 78 11.03 -1.67 -3.69
N LEU A 79 11.04 -0.45 -3.21
CA LEU A 79 11.53 0.73 -3.92
C LEU A 79 12.90 1.13 -3.39
N LEU A 80 13.78 1.55 -4.26
CA LEU A 80 15.00 2.21 -3.85
C LEU A 80 14.64 3.55 -3.19
N ARG A 81 15.26 3.85 -2.07
CA ARG A 81 15.03 5.09 -1.34
C ARG A 81 15.22 6.34 -2.20
N LYS A 82 16.26 6.37 -3.03
CA LYS A 82 16.51 7.46 -3.98
C LYS A 82 15.37 7.69 -4.98
N ASP A 83 14.61 6.63 -5.31
CA ASP A 83 13.49 6.74 -6.26
C ASP A 83 12.22 7.28 -5.58
N ARG A 84 12.11 7.18 -4.26
CA ARG A 84 11.00 7.75 -3.49
C ARG A 84 10.96 9.28 -3.57
N SER A 85 12.11 9.94 -3.77
CA SER A 85 12.18 11.41 -3.96
C SER A 85 11.47 11.91 -5.23
N ARG A 86 11.12 10.99 -6.15
CA ARG A 86 10.37 11.30 -7.38
C ARG A 86 8.86 11.29 -7.18
N HIS A 87 8.40 11.18 -5.95
CA HIS A 87 7.01 11.04 -5.54
C HIS A 87 6.41 9.67 -5.88
N ILE A 88 5.43 9.26 -5.06
CA ILE A 88 4.67 8.03 -5.24
C ILE A 88 3.20 8.39 -5.15
N TYR A 89 2.41 7.91 -6.08
CA TYR A 89 0.97 8.05 -6.05
C TYR A 89 0.29 6.69 -5.97
N ILE A 90 -0.42 6.41 -4.87
CA ILE A 90 -1.05 5.13 -4.59
C ILE A 90 -2.55 5.26 -4.79
N ILE A 91 -3.09 4.50 -5.75
CA ILE A 91 -4.51 4.49 -6.09
C ILE A 91 -5.10 3.12 -5.75
N GLY A 92 -6.29 3.14 -5.19
CA GLY A 92 -7.05 1.93 -4.89
C GLY A 92 -8.38 2.27 -4.25
N GLN A 93 -9.33 1.36 -4.34
CA GLN A 93 -10.60 1.49 -3.62
C GLN A 93 -10.41 1.37 -2.11
N THR A 94 -11.42 1.72 -1.33
CA THR A 94 -11.41 1.53 0.12
C THR A 94 -11.22 0.05 0.46
N GLY A 95 -10.36 -0.25 1.44
CA GLY A 95 -10.00 -1.63 1.80
C GLY A 95 -8.93 -2.30 0.94
N ALA A 96 -8.40 -1.65 -0.11
CA ALA A 96 -7.37 -2.22 -0.99
C ALA A 96 -5.95 -2.25 -0.38
N GLY A 97 -5.76 -1.79 0.86
CA GLY A 97 -4.46 -1.82 1.52
C GLY A 97 -3.55 -0.61 1.27
N LYS A 98 -4.10 0.53 0.79
CA LYS A 98 -3.30 1.75 0.55
C LYS A 98 -2.55 2.22 1.81
N SER A 99 -3.26 2.32 2.93
CA SER A 99 -2.67 2.74 4.22
C SER A 99 -1.63 1.74 4.70
N GLY A 100 -1.87 0.42 4.55
CA GLY A 100 -0.88 -0.61 4.89
C GLY A 100 0.41 -0.49 4.07
N MET A 101 0.32 -0.12 2.78
CA MET A 101 1.53 0.14 1.99
C MET A 101 2.29 1.37 2.50
N LEU A 102 1.60 2.45 2.86
CA LEU A 102 2.24 3.63 3.46
C LEU A 102 2.88 3.29 4.81
N GLU A 103 2.22 2.47 5.61
CA GLU A 103 2.75 1.97 6.88
C GLU A 103 4.05 1.18 6.70
N LEU A 104 4.12 0.28 5.72
CA LEU A 104 5.34 -0.46 5.41
C LEU A 104 6.48 0.48 4.99
N LEU A 105 6.20 1.54 4.24
CA LEU A 105 7.21 2.54 3.87
C LEU A 105 7.69 3.32 5.10
N ALA A 106 6.78 3.72 6.00
CA ALA A 106 7.13 4.40 7.25
C ALA A 106 7.93 3.48 8.18
N LEU A 107 7.53 2.21 8.32
CA LEU A 107 8.28 1.20 9.08
C LEU A 107 9.69 1.02 8.54
N SER A 108 9.87 0.97 7.22
CA SER A 108 11.19 0.91 6.61
C SER A 108 12.06 2.10 7.02
N ASP A 109 11.51 3.31 7.05
CA ASP A 109 12.25 4.49 7.49
C ASP A 109 12.58 4.43 9.00
N ILE A 110 11.68 3.92 9.83
CA ILE A 110 11.91 3.72 11.26
C ILE A 110 13.08 2.75 11.49
N PHE A 111 13.04 1.57 10.85
CA PHE A 111 14.04 0.51 11.02
C PHE A 111 15.42 0.91 10.52
N HIS A 112 15.50 1.69 9.45
CA HIS A 112 16.76 2.18 8.90
C HIS A 112 17.20 3.52 9.49
N ASN A 113 16.57 3.97 10.56
CA ASN A 113 16.88 5.23 11.25
C ASN A 113 16.78 6.48 10.36
N HIS A 114 15.83 6.47 9.42
CA HIS A 114 15.57 7.62 8.56
C HIS A 114 14.51 8.54 9.15
N GLY A 115 14.58 9.83 8.82
CA GLY A 115 13.52 10.79 9.11
C GLY A 115 12.40 10.72 8.09
N TYR A 116 11.16 10.89 8.55
CA TYR A 116 9.98 10.99 7.70
C TYR A 116 8.93 11.89 8.35
N ALA A 117 7.94 12.30 7.58
CA ALA A 117 6.79 13.06 8.09
C ALA A 117 5.50 12.43 7.56
N ILE A 118 4.47 12.45 8.40
CA ILE A 118 3.12 12.01 8.04
C ILE A 118 2.20 13.23 8.15
N ILE A 119 1.42 13.47 7.10
CA ILE A 119 0.31 14.42 7.11
C ILE A 119 -0.96 13.61 6.89
N ASP A 120 -1.74 13.46 7.95
CA ASP A 120 -2.95 12.62 7.94
C ASP A 120 -4.18 13.45 8.27
N PRO A 121 -5.07 13.72 7.30
CA PRO A 121 -6.30 14.48 7.54
C PRO A 121 -7.28 13.78 8.49
N HIS A 122 -7.20 12.47 8.62
CA HIS A 122 -8.09 11.66 9.47
C HIS A 122 -7.50 11.42 10.88
N GLY A 123 -6.19 11.38 11.00
CA GLY A 123 -5.46 11.22 12.27
C GLY A 123 -5.16 9.78 12.67
N ASP A 124 -5.95 8.80 12.24
CA ASP A 124 -5.82 7.40 12.65
C ASP A 124 -4.47 6.79 12.25
N PHE A 125 -4.04 7.03 11.02
CA PHE A 125 -2.77 6.53 10.50
C PHE A 125 -1.56 7.12 11.22
N ALA A 126 -1.60 8.41 11.55
CA ALA A 126 -0.55 9.08 12.29
C ALA A 126 -0.41 8.49 13.71
N VAL A 127 -1.53 8.28 14.41
CA VAL A 127 -1.56 7.68 15.75
C VAL A 127 -1.05 6.24 15.73
N ASP A 128 -1.49 5.44 14.76
CA ASP A 128 -1.06 4.05 14.65
C ASP A 128 0.44 3.92 14.42
N ASN A 129 1.04 4.83 13.66
CA ASN A 129 2.49 4.85 13.44
C ASN A 129 3.31 5.12 14.71
N LEU A 130 2.77 5.83 15.69
CA LEU A 130 3.49 6.09 16.95
C LEU A 130 3.84 4.79 17.70
N ARG A 131 3.08 3.72 17.51
CA ARG A 131 3.31 2.42 18.15
C ARG A 131 4.61 1.75 17.71
N PHE A 132 5.10 2.09 16.54
CA PHE A 132 6.30 1.50 15.95
C PHE A 132 7.58 2.27 16.27
N ILE A 133 7.46 3.44 16.89
CA ILE A 133 8.63 4.27 17.24
C ILE A 133 9.42 3.58 18.37
N PRO A 134 10.68 3.24 18.18
CA PRO A 134 11.50 2.65 19.22
C PRO A 134 11.76 3.66 20.34
N GLY A 135 11.93 3.18 21.57
CA GLY A 135 12.16 4.02 22.74
C GLY A 135 13.36 4.98 22.62
N SER A 136 14.38 4.57 21.84
CA SER A 136 15.56 5.42 21.56
C SER A 136 15.26 6.65 20.70
N ARG A 137 14.13 6.65 19.97
CA ARG A 137 13.74 7.73 19.06
C ARG A 137 12.53 8.53 19.54
N ILE A 138 12.00 8.26 20.71
CA ILE A 138 10.81 8.97 21.24
C ILE A 138 11.04 10.49 21.28
N ASN A 139 12.25 10.93 21.63
CA ASN A 139 12.58 12.36 21.71
C ASN A 139 12.72 13.03 20.34
N ASP A 140 12.78 12.26 19.26
CA ASP A 140 12.87 12.77 17.89
C ASP A 140 11.49 12.96 17.25
N VAL A 141 10.43 12.56 17.97
CA VAL A 141 9.06 12.58 17.45
C VAL A 141 8.38 13.90 17.78
N VAL A 142 7.86 14.56 16.77
CA VAL A 142 6.95 15.69 16.92
C VAL A 142 5.56 15.25 16.48
N TYR A 143 4.65 15.09 17.43
CA TYR A 143 3.24 14.80 17.15
C TYR A 143 2.43 16.08 17.25
N PHE A 144 1.99 16.60 16.11
CA PHE A 144 1.20 17.81 16.02
C PHE A 144 -0.28 17.46 15.77
N ASN A 145 -1.11 17.63 16.79
CA ASN A 145 -2.57 17.47 16.70
C ASN A 145 -3.27 18.79 16.99
N PRO A 146 -3.77 19.52 15.99
CA PRO A 146 -4.47 20.77 16.19
C PRO A 146 -5.76 20.66 17.01
N ALA A 147 -6.36 19.46 17.08
CA ALA A 147 -7.59 19.20 17.82
C ALA A 147 -7.33 18.89 19.30
N ASP A 148 -6.09 18.71 19.72
CA ASP A 148 -5.75 18.43 21.11
C ASP A 148 -5.76 19.73 21.93
N THR A 149 -6.82 19.89 22.71
CA THR A 149 -6.99 21.04 23.61
C THR A 149 -6.32 20.86 24.98
N ALA A 150 -5.97 19.61 25.33
CA ALA A 150 -5.32 19.31 26.61
C ALA A 150 -3.81 19.62 26.54
N PHE A 151 -3.19 19.39 25.40
CA PHE A 151 -1.76 19.65 25.14
C PHE A 151 -1.58 20.46 23.85
N PRO A 152 -2.01 21.74 23.84
CA PRO A 152 -1.92 22.54 22.63
C PRO A 152 -0.46 22.83 22.29
N LEU A 153 -0.08 22.53 21.06
CA LEU A 153 1.23 22.91 20.52
C LEU A 153 1.16 24.33 19.97
N GLY A 154 2.03 25.19 20.47
CA GLY A 154 2.22 26.52 19.91
C GLY A 154 3.03 26.44 18.63
N PHE A 155 2.49 26.96 17.53
CA PHE A 155 3.19 27.13 16.27
C PHE A 155 3.20 28.61 15.91
N ASN A 156 4.41 29.18 15.78
CA ASN A 156 4.57 30.56 15.35
C ASN A 156 5.07 30.60 13.89
N PRO A 157 4.17 30.81 12.91
CA PRO A 157 4.55 30.84 11.51
C PRO A 157 5.42 32.05 11.13
N LEU A 158 5.53 33.04 12.03
CA LEU A 158 6.32 34.27 11.85
C LEU A 158 7.65 34.21 12.60
N GLU A 159 8.02 33.07 13.16
CA GLU A 159 9.30 32.93 13.86
C GLU A 159 10.46 33.10 12.88
N VAL A 160 11.31 34.07 13.19
CA VAL A 160 12.48 34.41 12.39
C VAL A 160 13.73 33.99 13.16
N THR A 161 14.32 32.87 12.76
CA THR A 161 15.61 32.40 13.29
C THR A 161 16.82 33.08 12.65
N ASP A 162 16.70 33.46 11.38
CA ASP A 162 17.70 34.22 10.65
C ASP A 162 17.13 35.57 10.19
N PRO A 163 17.69 36.71 10.63
CA PRO A 163 17.20 38.05 10.24
C PRO A 163 17.13 38.29 8.73
N ASN A 164 17.93 37.58 7.93
CA ASN A 164 17.94 37.70 6.47
C ASN A 164 16.68 37.03 5.81
N GLN A 165 16.04 36.12 6.52
CA GLN A 165 14.86 35.39 6.02
C GLN A 165 13.52 36.08 6.33
N LYS A 166 13.54 37.21 7.04
CA LYS A 166 12.33 37.90 7.48
C LYS A 166 11.34 38.21 6.34
N ASN A 167 11.85 38.71 5.22
CA ASN A 167 10.99 39.07 4.10
C ASN A 167 10.45 37.85 3.37
N SER A 168 11.24 36.77 3.27
CA SER A 168 10.81 35.50 2.67
C SER A 168 9.69 34.87 3.48
N ILE A 169 9.90 34.71 4.80
CA ILE A 169 8.91 34.13 5.72
C ILE A 169 7.59 34.92 5.68
N SER A 170 7.67 36.24 5.71
CA SER A 170 6.47 37.08 5.62
C SER A 170 5.71 36.89 4.31
N SER A 171 6.43 36.78 3.20
CA SER A 171 5.83 36.57 1.87
C SER A 171 5.20 35.18 1.73
N GLU A 172 5.86 34.16 2.29
CA GLU A 172 5.34 32.78 2.29
C GLU A 172 4.08 32.65 3.12
N VAL A 173 4.03 33.22 4.32
CA VAL A 173 2.86 33.22 5.18
C VAL A 173 1.68 33.94 4.50
N ILE A 174 1.91 35.08 3.88
CA ILE A 174 0.87 35.81 3.12
C ILE A 174 0.40 34.96 1.92
N GLY A 175 1.30 34.22 1.26
CA GLY A 175 0.99 33.33 0.16
C GLY A 175 0.06 32.17 0.54
N VAL A 176 0.21 31.65 1.76
CA VAL A 176 -0.64 30.55 2.28
C VAL A 176 -2.03 31.04 2.71
N LEU A 177 -2.14 32.32 3.13
CA LEU A 177 -3.41 32.90 3.61
C LEU A 177 -4.29 33.48 2.49
N LYS A 178 -3.85 33.48 1.25
CA LYS A 178 -4.63 33.88 0.06
C LYS A 178 -5.36 32.68 -0.55
#